data_970807833bfefa45f4c03abea8d40029
#
_entry.id   970807833bfefa45f4c03abea8d40029
#
_cell.length_a   1.000
_cell.length_b   1.000
_cell.length_c   1.000
_cell.angle_alpha   90.00
_cell.angle_beta   90.00
_cell.angle_gamma   90.00
#
_symmetry.space_group_name_H-M   'P 1'
#
loop_
_entity.id
_entity.type
_entity.pdbx_description
1 polymer ?
#
loop_
_entity_poly.entity_id
_entity_poly.type
_entity_poly.pdbx_seq_one_letter_code
_entity_poly.pdbx_strand_id
1 'polypeptide(L)'
;NWSYHYARRQWDLVDNKDLKYEWLNLFDQAILKLIKKIHDDGYHWYYVHEDHKILSYRRGKYVFIFNFSPSVSHANYAIPAESGKYKLVLSSDDLKYGGQDRVKKDQKYFTILDNKQESLVVYVPARCAIVLKKVD
;
A
#
# COMPACT_ATOMS: atom_id res chain seq x y z
N ASN A 1 34.67 7.76 -5.77
CA ASN A 1 33.76 8.64 -5.31
C ASN A 1 32.66 7.95 -4.53
N TRP A 2 32.64 8.27 -3.27
CA TRP A 2 31.80 7.57 -2.33
C TRP A 2 30.31 7.80 -2.60
N SER A 3 29.91 8.95 -3.13
CA SER A 3 28.51 9.20 -3.41
C SER A 3 27.96 8.25 -4.47
N TYR A 4 28.76 7.91 -5.47
CA TYR A 4 28.39 6.92 -6.46
C TYR A 4 28.24 5.53 -5.83
N HIS A 5 29.16 5.18 -4.90
CA HIS A 5 29.11 3.91 -4.19
C HIS A 5 27.78 3.73 -3.46
N TYR A 6 27.29 4.76 -2.77
CA TYR A 6 26.01 4.69 -2.05
C TYR A 6 24.78 4.77 -2.96
N ALA A 7 24.93 5.29 -4.16
CA ALA A 7 23.85 5.35 -5.12
C ALA A 7 23.60 4.01 -5.82
N ARG A 8 24.57 3.10 -5.79
CA ARG A 8 24.42 1.79 -6.44
C ARG A 8 23.58 0.86 -5.60
N ARG A 9 22.75 0.07 -6.30
CA ARG A 9 22.01 -0.99 -5.64
C ARG A 9 22.97 -2.12 -5.27
N GLN A 10 22.92 -2.54 -4.01
CA GLN A 10 23.81 -3.59 -3.50
C GLN A 10 23.04 -4.91 -3.43
N TRP A 11 23.18 -5.74 -4.48
CA TRP A 11 22.43 -6.98 -4.60
C TRP A 11 22.80 -8.03 -3.54
N ASP A 12 24.01 -7.98 -3.02
CA ASP A 12 24.44 -8.86 -1.94
C ASP A 12 23.61 -8.67 -0.67
N LEU A 13 23.06 -7.49 -0.45
CA LEU A 13 22.17 -7.25 0.69
C LEU A 13 20.85 -7.99 0.55
N VAL A 14 20.33 -8.10 -0.69
CA VAL A 14 19.09 -8.82 -0.96
C VAL A 14 19.24 -10.31 -0.67
N ASP A 15 20.39 -10.88 -1.03
CA ASP A 15 20.65 -12.31 -0.86
C ASP A 15 21.04 -12.69 0.57
N ASN A 16 21.34 -11.71 1.40
CA ASN A 16 21.70 -11.94 2.79
C ASN A 16 20.43 -12.02 3.66
N LYS A 17 20.05 -13.22 4.03
CA LYS A 17 18.82 -13.47 4.79
C LYS A 17 18.82 -12.84 6.17
N ASP A 18 19.99 -12.66 6.77
CA ASP A 18 20.10 -12.04 8.09
C ASP A 18 19.72 -10.56 8.06
N LEU A 19 19.85 -9.91 6.92
CA LEU A 19 19.51 -8.49 6.76
C LEU A 19 18.05 -8.25 6.33
N LYS A 20 17.32 -9.31 5.99
CA LYS A 20 15.90 -9.29 5.66
C LYS A 20 15.54 -8.42 4.44
N TYR A 21 16.51 -8.07 3.62
CA TYR A 21 16.26 -7.36 2.37
C TYR A 21 15.53 -8.22 1.34
N GLU A 22 15.55 -9.53 1.54
CA GLU A 22 14.78 -10.47 0.70
C GLU A 22 13.29 -10.13 0.71
N TRP A 23 12.75 -9.78 1.87
CA TRP A 23 11.33 -9.42 1.98
C TRP A 23 11.00 -8.16 1.18
N LEU A 24 11.88 -7.16 1.25
CA LEU A 24 11.69 -5.94 0.46
C LEU A 24 11.74 -6.24 -1.03
N ASN A 25 12.66 -7.09 -1.46
CA ASN A 25 12.77 -7.49 -2.86
C ASN A 25 11.50 -8.20 -3.34
N LEU A 26 10.96 -9.11 -2.54
CA LEU A 26 9.72 -9.82 -2.87
C LEU A 26 8.55 -8.85 -3.01
N PHE A 27 8.47 -7.88 -2.10
CA PHE A 27 7.41 -6.88 -2.16
C PHE A 27 7.54 -5.99 -3.39
N ASP A 28 8.76 -5.55 -3.72
CA ASP A 28 9.03 -4.76 -4.92
C ASP A 28 8.61 -5.51 -6.18
N GLN A 29 8.90 -6.81 -6.25
CA GLN A 29 8.50 -7.63 -7.38
C GLN A 29 6.97 -7.71 -7.51
N ALA A 30 6.28 -7.83 -6.38
CA ALA A 30 4.82 -7.87 -6.38
C ALA A 30 4.22 -6.54 -6.85
N ILE A 31 4.79 -5.42 -6.41
CA ILE A 31 4.37 -4.08 -6.85
C ILE A 31 4.57 -3.92 -8.36
N LEU A 32 5.73 -4.34 -8.87
CA LEU A 32 6.03 -4.22 -10.31
C LEU A 32 5.07 -5.05 -11.16
N LYS A 33 4.73 -6.26 -10.71
CA LYS A 33 3.74 -7.08 -11.40
C LYS A 33 2.37 -6.41 -11.41
N LEU A 34 2.01 -5.78 -10.30
CA LEU A 34 0.74 -5.10 -10.17
C LEU A 34 0.68 -3.88 -11.10
N ILE A 35 1.75 -3.08 -11.14
CA ILE A 35 1.83 -1.89 -11.99
C ILE A 35 1.64 -2.25 -13.46
N LYS A 36 2.19 -3.38 -13.90
CA LYS A 36 2.03 -3.84 -15.27
C LYS A 36 0.59 -4.17 -15.64
N LYS A 37 -0.26 -4.46 -14.66
CA LYS A 37 -1.67 -4.77 -14.87
C LYS A 37 -2.55 -3.53 -14.85
N ILE A 38 -2.02 -2.38 -14.46
CA ILE A 38 -2.80 -1.16 -14.34
C ILE A 38 -3.00 -0.55 -15.73
N HIS A 39 -4.26 -0.42 -16.11
CA HIS A 39 -4.65 0.36 -17.27
C HIS A 39 -5.01 1.75 -16.81
N ASP A 40 -4.22 2.72 -17.23
CA ASP A 40 -4.39 4.10 -16.82
C ASP A 40 -5.51 4.73 -17.65
N ASP A 41 -6.60 5.08 -16.99
CA ASP A 41 -7.74 5.74 -17.61
C ASP A 41 -7.64 7.27 -17.54
N GLY A 42 -6.49 7.77 -17.10
CA GLY A 42 -6.26 9.20 -16.98
C GLY A 42 -6.85 9.82 -15.73
N TYR A 43 -7.51 9.05 -14.90
CA TYR A 43 -8.14 9.56 -13.67
C TYR A 43 -7.26 9.27 -12.48
N HIS A 44 -6.73 10.34 -11.87
CA HIS A 44 -5.86 10.27 -10.71
C HIS A 44 -6.36 11.22 -9.63
N TRP A 45 -6.23 10.82 -8.37
CA TRP A 45 -6.45 11.73 -7.26
C TRP A 45 -5.55 11.31 -6.09
N TYR A 46 -5.37 12.25 -5.18
CA TYR A 46 -4.50 12.07 -4.02
C TYR A 46 -5.24 12.42 -2.75
N TYR A 47 -4.88 11.73 -1.68
CA TYR A 47 -5.26 12.10 -0.32
C TYR A 47 -4.00 12.06 0.53
N VAL A 48 -3.67 13.17 1.18
CA VAL A 48 -2.51 13.28 2.04
C VAL A 48 -2.93 13.89 3.36
N HIS A 49 -2.58 13.23 4.46
CA HIS A 49 -2.82 13.77 5.79
C HIS A 49 -1.49 13.73 6.56
N GLU A 50 -0.86 14.89 6.71
CA GLU A 50 0.48 14.98 7.27
C GLU A 50 0.56 14.53 8.72
N ASP A 51 -0.42 14.91 9.54
CA ASP A 51 -0.43 14.56 10.96
C ASP A 51 -0.63 13.05 11.16
N HIS A 52 -1.47 12.44 10.38
CA HIS A 52 -1.71 10.99 10.43
C HIS A 52 -0.64 10.19 9.68
N LYS A 53 0.18 10.87 8.85
CA LYS A 53 1.20 10.27 8.01
C LYS A 53 0.63 9.26 7.02
N ILE A 54 -0.54 9.59 6.48
CA ILE A 54 -1.23 8.77 5.49
C ILE A 54 -1.13 9.41 4.11
N LEU A 55 -0.78 8.59 3.13
CA LEU A 55 -0.82 8.96 1.72
C LEU A 55 -1.65 7.92 0.99
N SER A 56 -2.59 8.37 0.18
CA SER A 56 -3.36 7.50 -0.68
C SER A 56 -3.44 8.11 -2.07
N TYR A 57 -3.37 7.26 -3.10
CA TYR A 57 -3.61 7.71 -4.45
C TYR A 57 -4.28 6.61 -5.27
N ARG A 58 -4.94 7.02 -6.34
CA ARG A 58 -5.64 6.11 -7.23
C ARG A 58 -4.99 6.10 -8.62
N ARG A 59 -4.86 4.91 -9.18
CA ARG A 59 -4.52 4.71 -10.59
C ARG A 59 -5.42 3.63 -11.15
N GLY A 60 -6.23 3.98 -12.17
CA GLY A 60 -7.20 3.06 -12.72
C GLY A 60 -8.16 2.55 -11.65
N LYS A 61 -8.26 1.25 -11.50
CA LYS A 61 -9.12 0.61 -10.49
C LYS A 61 -8.42 0.35 -9.17
N TYR A 62 -7.16 0.78 -9.03
CA TYR A 62 -6.35 0.47 -7.85
C TYR A 62 -6.21 1.69 -6.96
N VAL A 63 -6.35 1.47 -5.66
CA VAL A 63 -6.14 2.49 -4.63
C VAL A 63 -4.95 2.04 -3.78
N PHE A 64 -3.92 2.88 -3.73
CA PHE A 64 -2.71 2.64 -2.95
C PHE A 64 -2.80 3.45 -1.67
N ILE A 65 -2.56 2.80 -0.54
CA ILE A 65 -2.66 3.44 0.77
C ILE A 65 -1.37 3.15 1.54
N PHE A 66 -0.71 4.22 2.00
CA PHE A 66 0.55 4.13 2.73
C PHE A 66 0.40 4.76 4.11
N ASN A 67 0.85 4.07 5.14
CA ASN A 67 0.97 4.61 6.48
C ASN A 67 2.45 4.70 6.83
N PHE A 68 2.97 5.91 6.86
CA PHE A 68 4.38 6.18 7.13
C PHE A 68 4.68 6.36 8.62
N SER A 69 3.67 6.28 9.49
CA SER A 69 3.91 6.36 10.92
C SER A 69 4.72 5.16 11.41
N PRO A 70 5.77 5.39 12.19
CA PRO A 70 6.57 4.28 12.72
C PRO A 70 5.87 3.48 13.81
N SER A 71 4.82 4.02 14.43
CA SER A 71 4.22 3.40 15.61
C SER A 71 2.70 3.44 15.65
N VAL A 72 2.04 4.29 14.85
CA VAL A 72 0.59 4.48 14.96
C VAL A 72 -0.13 3.75 13.83
N SER A 73 -0.94 2.75 14.21
CA SER A 73 -1.87 2.10 13.30
C SER A 73 -3.22 2.81 13.37
N HIS A 74 -3.90 2.93 12.24
CA HIS A 74 -5.20 3.58 12.16
C HIS A 74 -6.29 2.55 11.91
N ALA A 75 -7.23 2.42 12.85
CA ALA A 75 -8.40 1.59 12.69
C ALA A 75 -9.56 2.44 12.15
N ASN A 76 -10.38 1.85 11.30
CA ASN A 76 -11.56 2.51 10.74
C ASN A 76 -11.23 3.86 10.10
N TYR A 77 -10.11 3.92 9.37
CA TYR A 77 -9.67 5.15 8.75
C TYR A 77 -10.42 5.38 7.45
N ALA A 78 -11.05 6.54 7.31
CA ALA A 78 -11.83 6.88 6.12
C ALA A 78 -10.94 7.53 5.06
N ILE A 79 -10.90 6.93 3.88
CA ILE A 79 -10.13 7.43 2.75
C ILE A 79 -11.08 7.71 1.61
N PRO A 80 -11.09 8.94 1.05
CA PRO A 80 -11.96 9.25 -0.09
C PRO A 80 -11.72 8.28 -1.25
N ALA A 81 -12.79 7.78 -1.83
CA ALA A 81 -12.71 6.83 -2.93
C ALA A 81 -13.98 6.88 -3.77
N GLU A 82 -13.89 6.40 -4.99
CA GLU A 82 -15.05 6.24 -5.85
C GLU A 82 -15.97 5.17 -5.27
N SER A 83 -17.28 5.43 -5.29
CA SER A 83 -18.28 4.51 -4.76
C SER A 83 -18.14 3.12 -5.34
N GLY A 84 -18.22 2.10 -4.51
CA GLY A 84 -18.21 0.72 -4.96
C GLY A 84 -17.62 -0.25 -3.95
N LYS A 85 -17.26 -1.41 -4.47
CA LYS A 85 -16.68 -2.50 -3.70
C LYS A 85 -15.20 -2.64 -4.05
N TYR A 86 -14.39 -2.93 -3.05
CA TYR A 86 -12.95 -3.07 -3.21
C TYR A 86 -12.47 -4.35 -2.54
N LYS A 87 -11.35 -4.87 -3.03
CA LYS A 87 -10.74 -6.09 -2.52
C LYS A 87 -9.25 -5.83 -2.28
N LEU A 88 -8.73 -6.35 -1.18
CA LEU A 88 -7.29 -6.28 -0.89
C LEU A 88 -6.54 -7.17 -1.89
N VAL A 89 -5.58 -6.60 -2.62
CA VAL A 89 -4.77 -7.36 -3.58
C VAL A 89 -3.30 -7.43 -3.18
N LEU A 90 -2.84 -6.51 -2.31
CA LEU A 90 -1.46 -6.52 -1.86
C LEU A 90 -1.38 -5.84 -0.50
N SER A 91 -0.57 -6.41 0.40
CA SER A 91 -0.28 -5.82 1.71
C SER A 91 1.18 -6.09 2.06
N SER A 92 1.90 -5.03 2.46
CA SER A 92 3.27 -5.19 2.94
C SER A 92 3.32 -5.88 4.32
N ASP A 93 2.18 -5.96 5.01
CA ASP A 93 2.07 -6.62 6.30
C ASP A 93 1.90 -8.14 6.19
N ASP A 94 1.85 -8.67 4.97
CA ASP A 94 1.78 -10.10 4.71
C ASP A 94 3.06 -10.79 5.23
N LEU A 95 2.91 -11.97 5.80
CA LEU A 95 4.03 -12.73 6.36
C LEU A 95 5.14 -12.98 5.34
N LYS A 96 4.81 -13.18 4.08
CA LYS A 96 5.83 -13.43 3.04
C LYS A 96 6.73 -12.22 2.77
N TYR A 97 6.35 -11.03 3.25
CA TYR A 97 7.17 -9.81 3.18
C TYR A 97 7.71 -9.41 4.55
N GLY A 98 7.66 -10.31 5.51
CA GLY A 98 8.15 -10.06 6.86
C GLY A 98 7.19 -9.27 7.74
N GLY A 99 5.94 -9.16 7.34
CA GLY A 99 4.93 -8.45 8.11
C GLY A 99 4.36 -9.28 9.25
N GLN A 100 3.38 -8.71 9.92
CA GLN A 100 2.73 -9.31 11.09
C GLN A 100 1.36 -9.88 10.79
N ASP A 101 0.96 -9.89 9.52
CA ASP A 101 -0.31 -10.45 9.03
C ASP A 101 -1.54 -9.85 9.73
N ARG A 102 -1.50 -8.54 9.98
CA ARG A 102 -2.60 -7.83 10.64
C ARG A 102 -3.76 -7.50 9.71
N VAL A 103 -3.53 -7.54 8.40
CA VAL A 103 -4.55 -7.28 7.38
C VAL A 103 -4.92 -8.58 6.72
N LYS A 104 -6.21 -8.94 6.76
CA LYS A 104 -6.67 -10.22 6.24
C LYS A 104 -6.59 -10.26 4.72
N LYS A 105 -6.11 -11.40 4.18
CA LYS A 105 -6.09 -11.64 2.74
C LYS A 105 -7.52 -11.69 2.20
N ASP A 106 -7.67 -11.19 0.99
CA ASP A 106 -8.96 -11.17 0.28
C ASP A 106 -10.06 -10.43 1.05
N GLN A 107 -9.66 -9.54 1.98
CA GLN A 107 -10.61 -8.70 2.67
C GLN A 107 -11.37 -7.84 1.66
N LYS A 108 -12.69 -7.80 1.82
CA LYS A 108 -13.56 -6.98 0.99
C LYS A 108 -13.94 -5.71 1.73
N TYR A 109 -13.96 -4.62 1.00
CA TYR A 109 -14.28 -3.30 1.54
C TYR A 109 -15.41 -2.68 0.74
N PHE A 110 -16.26 -1.93 1.41
CA PHE A 110 -17.36 -1.20 0.77
C PHE A 110 -17.20 0.27 1.10
N THR A 111 -17.47 1.13 0.11
CA THR A 111 -17.49 2.55 0.39
C THR A 111 -18.75 2.91 1.17
N ILE A 112 -18.58 3.91 2.03
CA ILE A 112 -19.69 4.50 2.78
C ILE A 112 -19.70 5.99 2.54
N LEU A 113 -20.85 6.63 2.76
CA LEU A 113 -20.95 8.07 2.65
C LEU A 113 -20.61 8.69 4.00
N ASP A 114 -19.47 9.37 4.05
CA ASP A 114 -18.95 10.03 5.25
C ASP A 114 -18.84 11.52 4.97
N ASN A 115 -19.61 12.35 5.69
CA ASN A 115 -19.66 13.79 5.51
C ASN A 115 -19.85 14.21 4.03
N LYS A 116 -20.78 13.56 3.34
CA LYS A 116 -21.09 13.79 1.93
C LYS A 116 -19.97 13.37 0.98
N GLN A 117 -18.97 12.62 1.48
CA GLN A 117 -17.89 12.07 0.67
C GLN A 117 -17.93 10.55 0.74
N GLU A 118 -17.97 9.89 -0.43
CA GLU A 118 -17.79 8.44 -0.48
C GLU A 118 -16.38 8.09 -0.03
N SER A 119 -16.27 7.16 0.91
CA SER A 119 -15.00 6.80 1.51
C SER A 119 -14.89 5.32 1.77
N LEU A 120 -13.68 4.79 1.61
CA LEU A 120 -13.31 3.47 2.10
C LEU A 120 -12.93 3.59 3.58
N VAL A 121 -13.43 2.67 4.39
CA VAL A 121 -13.06 2.59 5.80
C VAL A 121 -12.13 1.40 5.96
N VAL A 122 -10.87 1.67 6.30
CA VAL A 122 -9.81 0.66 6.29
C VAL A 122 -9.02 0.66 7.59
N TYR A 123 -8.43 -0.49 7.89
CA TYR A 123 -7.40 -0.61 8.92
C TYR A 123 -6.04 -0.53 8.24
N VAL A 124 -5.24 0.46 8.58
CA VAL A 124 -3.92 0.67 8.02
C VAL A 124 -2.89 0.56 9.12
N PRO A 125 -2.19 -0.58 9.23
CA PRO A 125 -1.15 -0.75 10.25
C PRO A 125 0.00 0.22 10.06
N ALA A 126 0.71 0.53 11.16
CA ALA A 126 1.91 1.36 11.11
C ALA A 126 2.95 0.75 10.17
N ARG A 127 3.66 1.60 9.44
CA ARG A 127 4.73 1.22 8.50
C ARG A 127 4.29 0.29 7.39
N CYS A 128 3.03 0.35 7.00
CA CYS A 128 2.48 -0.59 6.02
C CYS A 128 1.93 0.11 4.80
N ALA A 129 1.95 -0.61 3.70
CA ALA A 129 1.30 -0.21 2.46
C ALA A 129 0.29 -1.29 2.07
N ILE A 130 -0.89 -0.87 1.66
CA ILE A 130 -1.89 -1.79 1.13
C ILE A 130 -2.38 -1.28 -0.22
N VAL A 131 -2.80 -2.21 -1.06
CA VAL A 131 -3.37 -1.89 -2.36
C VAL A 131 -4.72 -2.58 -2.48
N LEU A 132 -5.73 -1.80 -2.79
CA LEU A 132 -7.09 -2.27 -2.99
C LEU A 132 -7.47 -2.14 -4.46
N LYS A 133 -8.23 -3.09 -4.97
CA LYS A 133 -8.72 -3.06 -6.34
C LYS A 133 -10.24 -2.94 -6.32
N LYS A 134 -10.79 -2.02 -7.10
CA LYS A 134 -12.22 -1.91 -7.29
C LYS A 134 -12.70 -3.09 -8.12
N VAL A 135 -13.69 -3.84 -7.60
CA VAL A 135 -14.16 -5.09 -8.20
C VAL A 135 -15.61 -5.02 -8.64
N ASP A 136 -16.20 -3.87 -8.55
CA ASP A 136 -17.61 -3.66 -8.90
C ASP A 136 -17.74 -3.01 -10.26
#